data_3c0a3b4a71945ae77694908c1755f3ad
#
_entry.id   3c0a3b4a71945ae77694908c1755f3ad
#
_cell.length_a   1.000
_cell.length_b   1.000
_cell.length_c   1.000
_cell.angle_alpha   90.00
_cell.angle_beta   90.00
_cell.angle_gamma   90.00
#
_symmetry.space_group_name_H-M   'P 1'
#
loop_
_entity.id
_entity.type
_entity.pdbx_description
1 polymer ?
#
loop_
_entity_poly.entity_id
_entity_poly.type
_entity_poly.pdbx_seq_one_letter_code
_entity_poly.pdbx_strand_id
1 'polypeptide(L)'
;MKKLFLILWVLAGWMPVAYAQVEVLLEEPFAESLGSFTLDEQKYPGCTYASMWYVDRTHQYAKVTANKGGQSLGASDCKLISPILNTQGCTKVVLRFEHTTYAANSTSDVAYSMVKVSKDGVNWTQVAIPTWPTKRWGFVACEIDLTAYASNKMQLMFEYVSTASYAGTWEVKNVVVEGWWPGEPDCPYEHLDGMTSSALRKALCEDISQHTMLSYNQIRGDKAKVDVRADGKIWDIYSGYDFYLSDYCSNIDIVEGECYNREHVLPKSWWGGSTSEPMYTDLHHVYSVDAMANDKRSAWIYDEVKSTSWSNNLGSKLGTSANWSGETAFEPVDEYKGDVARVYFYMLTCYMNKDFTQGGKGYRYFSYSNGVCDFQSKSLALMLKWHRQDPVSDKEITRNVKVSDLQGNENPFVVEPNLVEYIWGTMKGKPYDCDGEVLPPDPGVVDGAITCQEAREKALALAQGSQSSAEYVVVGYVTSLNGSYSTQYKSQTFWVADTPNGGNVFYAYQCYNDAPVVKGDKVSLTGKLLNYNGTPEMKWGQTEVLIPAIETAVEEIGVLDWNAEDVEIYSVTGLHMSVSRENLPQGIYILRSGEQTHKMIVR
;
A
#
# COMPACT_ATOMS: atom_id res chain seq x y z
N MET A 1 29.60 1.06 13.74
CA MET A 1 28.54 2.08 13.62
C MET A 1 27.30 1.38 13.09
N LYS A 2 26.41 0.93 13.97
CA LYS A 2 25.14 0.28 13.59
C LYS A 2 24.12 1.39 13.36
N LYS A 3 23.60 1.51 12.15
CA LYS A 3 22.48 2.41 11.84
C LYS A 3 21.21 1.80 12.41
N LEU A 4 20.68 2.43 13.44
CA LEU A 4 19.37 2.17 14.00
C LEU A 4 18.34 2.77 13.04
N PHE A 5 17.57 1.94 12.36
CA PHE A 5 16.38 2.39 11.63
C PHE A 5 15.25 2.53 12.64
N LEU A 6 14.93 3.77 12.99
CA LEU A 6 13.74 4.12 13.74
C LEU A 6 12.56 4.03 12.79
N ILE A 7 11.72 3.01 12.94
CA ILE A 7 10.42 2.95 12.24
C ILE A 7 9.50 3.91 12.99
N LEU A 8 9.29 5.09 12.41
CA LEU A 8 8.28 6.04 12.86
C LEU A 8 6.92 5.52 12.39
N TRP A 9 6.11 5.00 13.32
CA TRP A 9 4.68 4.83 13.11
C TRP A 9 4.03 6.21 13.09
N VAL A 10 3.77 6.71 11.89
CA VAL A 10 2.83 7.81 11.70
C VAL A 10 1.45 7.22 11.98
N LEU A 11 0.80 7.66 13.05
CA LEU A 11 -0.64 7.57 13.22
C LEU A 11 -1.28 8.46 12.12
N ALA A 12 -1.31 7.96 10.91
CA ALA A 12 -2.27 8.42 9.92
C ALA A 12 -3.61 7.89 10.40
N GLY A 13 -4.42 8.77 10.98
CA GLY A 13 -5.82 8.48 11.19
C GLY A 13 -6.37 8.00 9.85
N TRP A 14 -7.03 6.86 9.84
CA TRP A 14 -7.84 6.42 8.73
C TRP A 14 -8.93 7.49 8.57
N MET A 15 -8.71 8.46 7.70
CA MET A 15 -9.81 9.15 7.08
C MET A 15 -10.44 8.12 6.14
N PRO A 16 -11.77 8.00 6.08
CA PRO A 16 -12.39 7.26 5.00
C PRO A 16 -11.72 7.78 3.72
N VAL A 17 -11.17 6.88 2.91
CA VAL A 17 -10.62 7.26 1.63
C VAL A 17 -11.83 7.61 0.78
N ALA A 18 -12.28 8.86 0.90
CA ALA A 18 -13.17 9.43 -0.08
C ALA A 18 -12.44 9.25 -1.42
N TYR A 19 -13.01 8.45 -2.31
CA TYR A 19 -12.41 8.20 -3.61
C TYR A 19 -12.14 9.54 -4.27
N ALA A 20 -10.87 9.85 -4.45
CA ALA A 20 -10.49 11.01 -5.22
C ALA A 20 -11.02 10.77 -6.64
N GLN A 21 -12.04 11.49 -7.05
CA GLN A 21 -12.47 11.50 -8.43
C GLN A 21 -11.30 12.02 -9.26
N VAL A 22 -10.73 11.15 -10.09
CA VAL A 22 -9.63 11.51 -11.00
C VAL A 22 -10.24 11.98 -12.30
N GLU A 23 -9.89 13.18 -12.72
CA GLU A 23 -10.30 13.74 -14.00
C GLU A 23 -9.07 14.15 -14.81
N VAL A 24 -9.07 13.78 -16.08
CA VAL A 24 -8.10 14.27 -17.06
C VAL A 24 -8.52 15.68 -17.49
N LEU A 25 -7.84 16.68 -16.97
CA LEU A 25 -8.13 18.11 -17.21
C LEU A 25 -7.56 18.63 -18.53
N LEU A 26 -6.49 17.99 -18.98
CA LEU A 26 -5.81 18.31 -20.23
C LEU A 26 -5.14 17.04 -20.75
N GLU A 27 -5.37 16.74 -22.02
CA GLU A 27 -4.65 15.72 -22.76
C GLU A 27 -4.29 16.27 -24.13
N GLU A 28 -2.99 16.38 -24.40
CA GLU A 28 -2.48 16.90 -25.66
C GLU A 28 -1.26 16.10 -26.14
N PRO A 29 -1.45 15.22 -27.12
CA PRO A 29 -0.36 14.41 -27.67
C PRO A 29 0.57 15.17 -28.60
N PHE A 30 0.16 16.36 -29.09
CA PHE A 30 0.83 17.13 -30.14
C PHE A 30 1.06 16.35 -31.44
N ALA A 31 0.11 15.50 -31.83
CA ALA A 31 0.24 14.68 -33.02
C ALA A 31 -0.01 15.47 -34.34
N GLU A 32 -1.03 16.33 -34.34
CA GLU A 32 -1.46 17.04 -35.55
C GLU A 32 -1.36 18.58 -35.44
N SER A 33 -1.51 19.11 -34.26
CA SER A 33 -1.50 20.55 -33.97
C SER A 33 -1.02 20.82 -32.54
N LEU A 34 -0.89 22.09 -32.16
CA LEU A 34 -0.63 22.50 -30.78
C LEU A 34 -1.89 22.44 -29.91
N GLY A 35 -2.98 21.87 -30.44
CA GLY A 35 -4.24 21.65 -29.73
C GLY A 35 -4.84 22.96 -29.17
N SER A 36 -5.20 22.91 -27.91
CA SER A 36 -5.79 24.04 -27.17
C SER A 36 -4.75 25.04 -26.62
N PHE A 37 -3.47 24.78 -26.84
CA PHE A 37 -2.40 25.67 -26.39
C PHE A 37 -2.34 26.96 -27.22
N THR A 38 -1.94 28.05 -26.57
CA THR A 38 -1.72 29.35 -27.16
C THR A 38 -0.25 29.74 -27.14
N LEU A 39 0.15 30.63 -28.04
CA LEU A 39 1.54 31.08 -28.20
C LEU A 39 1.71 32.52 -27.76
N ASP A 40 2.79 32.78 -26.99
CA ASP A 40 3.34 34.14 -26.76
C ASP A 40 4.83 34.04 -27.11
N GLU A 41 5.20 34.66 -28.26
CA GLU A 41 6.52 34.45 -28.85
C GLU A 41 7.23 35.74 -29.19
N GLN A 42 8.41 35.92 -28.60
CA GLN A 42 9.40 36.87 -29.07
C GLN A 42 10.45 36.10 -29.90
N LYS A 43 10.30 36.15 -31.23
CA LYS A 43 11.15 35.40 -32.15
C LYS A 43 12.53 36.07 -32.31
N TYR A 44 13.54 35.27 -32.70
CA TYR A 44 14.87 35.81 -33.02
C TYR A 44 14.82 36.76 -34.23
N PRO A 45 15.71 37.76 -34.32
CA PRO A 45 15.75 38.72 -35.42
C PRO A 45 15.90 38.05 -36.79
N GLY A 46 15.02 38.39 -37.73
CA GLY A 46 15.03 37.78 -39.08
C GLY A 46 14.37 36.41 -39.20
N CYS A 47 13.67 35.96 -38.14
CA CYS A 47 12.89 34.74 -38.21
C CYS A 47 11.74 34.83 -39.22
N THR A 48 11.69 33.91 -40.18
CA THR A 48 10.66 33.85 -41.21
C THR A 48 9.56 32.83 -40.94
N TYR A 49 9.67 32.05 -39.86
CA TYR A 49 8.67 31.08 -39.48
C TYR A 49 7.40 31.74 -38.97
N ALA A 50 6.24 31.14 -39.26
CA ALA A 50 4.96 31.61 -38.75
C ALA A 50 4.93 31.57 -37.22
N SER A 51 5.48 30.53 -36.61
CA SER A 51 5.66 30.34 -35.17
C SER A 51 6.97 29.62 -34.89
N MET A 52 7.54 29.81 -33.69
CA MET A 52 8.73 29.08 -33.23
C MET A 52 8.34 27.71 -32.69
N TRP A 53 7.24 27.63 -31.94
CA TRP A 53 6.61 26.36 -31.59
C TRP A 53 5.78 25.86 -32.76
N TYR A 54 5.99 24.61 -33.18
CA TYR A 54 5.24 23.93 -34.22
C TYR A 54 5.17 22.44 -33.96
N VAL A 55 4.23 21.74 -34.58
CA VAL A 55 4.11 20.27 -34.50
C VAL A 55 4.87 19.63 -35.65
N ASP A 56 5.78 18.72 -35.32
CA ASP A 56 6.33 17.75 -36.29
C ASP A 56 5.34 16.58 -36.44
N ARG A 57 4.47 16.66 -37.44
CA ARG A 57 3.42 15.65 -37.68
C ARG A 57 3.97 14.28 -38.03
N THR A 58 5.20 14.22 -38.57
CA THR A 58 5.82 12.94 -38.93
C THR A 58 6.22 12.16 -37.68
N HIS A 59 6.69 12.88 -36.65
CA HIS A 59 7.20 12.29 -35.43
C HIS A 59 6.28 12.52 -34.21
N GLN A 60 5.18 13.25 -34.41
CA GLN A 60 4.11 13.47 -33.42
C GLN A 60 4.60 14.10 -32.10
N TYR A 61 5.18 15.29 -32.19
CA TYR A 61 5.56 16.09 -31.04
C TYR A 61 5.54 17.60 -31.35
N ALA A 62 5.36 18.43 -30.33
CA ALA A 62 5.61 19.86 -30.42
C ALA A 62 7.10 20.12 -30.33
N LYS A 63 7.59 21.05 -31.15
CA LYS A 63 9.01 21.40 -31.26
C LYS A 63 9.22 22.88 -31.28
N VAL A 64 10.27 23.34 -30.60
CA VAL A 64 10.80 24.70 -30.68
C VAL A 64 12.31 24.66 -30.87
N THR A 65 12.83 25.56 -31.73
CA THR A 65 14.26 25.67 -31.95
C THR A 65 14.64 27.03 -32.53
N ALA A 66 15.73 27.58 -32.04
CA ALA A 66 16.47 28.68 -32.67
C ALA A 66 17.89 28.21 -33.11
N ASN A 67 18.10 26.90 -33.25
CA ASN A 67 19.37 26.27 -33.63
C ASN A 67 19.34 25.84 -35.10
N LYS A 68 20.40 26.13 -35.83
CA LYS A 68 20.64 25.60 -37.17
C LYS A 68 22.07 25.16 -37.30
N GLY A 69 22.28 23.86 -37.49
CA GLY A 69 23.60 23.30 -37.65
C GLY A 69 24.54 23.46 -36.43
N GLY A 70 24.02 23.53 -35.24
CA GLY A 70 24.77 23.73 -34.00
C GLY A 70 25.02 25.21 -33.64
N GLN A 71 24.51 26.15 -34.44
CA GLN A 71 24.67 27.59 -34.20
C GLN A 71 23.37 28.24 -33.81
N SER A 72 23.44 29.23 -32.92
CA SER A 72 22.29 30.05 -32.56
C SER A 72 21.90 30.99 -33.69
N LEU A 73 20.59 31.08 -33.98
CA LEU A 73 20.03 32.02 -34.93
C LEU A 73 19.73 33.40 -34.27
N GLY A 74 19.85 33.49 -32.97
CA GLY A 74 19.62 34.73 -32.21
C GLY A 74 18.80 34.53 -30.93
N ALA A 75 18.62 35.61 -30.21
CA ALA A 75 17.83 35.62 -28.99
C ALA A 75 16.33 35.45 -29.29
N SER A 76 15.65 34.59 -28.56
CA SER A 76 14.19 34.43 -28.59
C SER A 76 13.65 34.09 -27.20
N ASP A 77 12.37 34.33 -26.98
CA ASP A 77 11.60 33.93 -25.81
C ASP A 77 10.22 33.45 -26.31
N CYS A 78 9.99 32.16 -26.25
CA CYS A 78 8.85 31.49 -26.89
C CYS A 78 8.10 30.62 -25.91
N LYS A 79 6.86 30.96 -25.66
CA LYS A 79 5.98 30.34 -24.66
C LYS A 79 4.86 29.58 -25.34
N LEU A 80 4.65 28.37 -24.91
CA LEU A 80 3.51 27.51 -25.24
C LEU A 80 2.65 27.37 -23.98
N ILE A 81 1.46 27.97 -23.98
CA ILE A 81 0.64 28.19 -22.78
C ILE A 81 -0.64 27.35 -22.88
N SER A 82 -0.93 26.57 -21.87
CA SER A 82 -2.14 25.75 -21.78
C SER A 82 -3.42 26.60 -21.70
N PRO A 83 -4.59 26.05 -21.99
CA PRO A 83 -5.85 26.65 -21.55
C PRO A 83 -5.89 26.78 -20.03
N ILE A 84 -6.88 27.51 -19.54
CA ILE A 84 -7.17 27.61 -18.10
C ILE A 84 -7.74 26.26 -17.65
N LEU A 85 -7.14 25.73 -16.60
CA LEU A 85 -7.56 24.50 -15.93
C LEU A 85 -8.17 24.86 -14.57
N ASN A 86 -9.36 24.35 -14.30
CA ASN A 86 -9.96 24.49 -12.97
C ASN A 86 -9.50 23.30 -12.10
N THR A 87 -8.58 23.58 -11.20
CA THR A 87 -8.05 22.62 -10.23
C THR A 87 -8.42 23.00 -8.79
N GLN A 88 -9.38 23.92 -8.62
CA GLN A 88 -9.80 24.37 -7.29
C GLN A 88 -10.45 23.20 -6.54
N GLY A 89 -9.97 22.96 -5.32
CA GLY A 89 -10.46 21.87 -4.49
C GLY A 89 -9.78 20.51 -4.76
N CYS A 90 -8.90 20.41 -5.76
CA CYS A 90 -8.10 19.20 -5.93
C CYS A 90 -7.22 18.93 -4.71
N THR A 91 -7.20 17.70 -4.26
CA THR A 91 -6.27 17.20 -3.24
C THR A 91 -4.92 16.84 -3.84
N LYS A 92 -4.88 16.59 -5.16
CA LYS A 92 -3.66 16.34 -5.92
C LYS A 92 -3.83 16.86 -7.35
N VAL A 93 -2.77 17.42 -7.94
CA VAL A 93 -2.70 17.81 -9.36
C VAL A 93 -1.36 17.37 -9.90
N VAL A 94 -1.37 16.61 -10.99
CA VAL A 94 -0.15 16.06 -11.59
C VAL A 94 -0.08 16.43 -13.07
N LEU A 95 1.08 16.94 -13.48
CA LEU A 95 1.46 17.12 -14.88
C LEU A 95 2.36 15.95 -15.31
N ARG A 96 2.00 15.26 -16.38
CA ARG A 96 2.84 14.28 -17.07
C ARG A 96 3.12 14.72 -18.50
N PHE A 97 4.32 14.50 -18.96
CA PHE A 97 4.73 14.72 -20.36
C PHE A 97 5.99 13.95 -20.69
N GLU A 98 6.24 13.77 -21.98
CA GLU A 98 7.52 13.28 -22.45
C GLU A 98 8.27 14.40 -23.17
N HIS A 99 9.58 14.47 -22.97
CA HIS A 99 10.42 15.46 -23.64
C HIS A 99 11.79 14.96 -24.04
N THR A 100 12.41 15.68 -24.99
CA THR A 100 13.81 15.49 -25.37
C THR A 100 14.44 16.81 -25.80
N THR A 101 15.79 16.83 -25.77
CA THR A 101 16.58 18.00 -26.16
C THR A 101 17.69 17.63 -27.12
N TYR A 102 18.21 18.64 -27.83
CA TYR A 102 19.33 18.45 -28.76
C TYR A 102 20.63 17.99 -28.08
N ALA A 103 20.95 18.55 -26.94
CA ALA A 103 22.25 18.39 -26.29
C ALA A 103 22.26 17.42 -25.10
N ALA A 104 21.20 16.63 -24.93
CA ALA A 104 21.08 15.60 -23.92
C ALA A 104 21.62 16.03 -22.54
N ASN A 105 20.74 16.59 -21.71
CA ASN A 105 21.08 16.97 -20.32
C ASN A 105 22.26 17.97 -20.19
N SER A 106 22.46 18.84 -21.19
CA SER A 106 23.42 19.92 -21.05
C SER A 106 22.91 20.95 -20.02
N THR A 107 23.83 21.57 -19.28
CA THR A 107 23.48 22.67 -18.36
C THR A 107 22.77 23.82 -19.06
N SER A 108 23.06 24.04 -20.34
CA SER A 108 22.41 25.06 -21.15
C SER A 108 20.98 24.69 -21.55
N ASP A 109 20.71 23.43 -21.96
CA ASP A 109 19.34 23.01 -22.26
C ASP A 109 18.45 23.08 -21.02
N VAL A 110 18.97 22.67 -19.86
CA VAL A 110 18.29 22.78 -18.57
C VAL A 110 17.99 24.24 -18.18
N ALA A 111 18.90 25.17 -18.50
CA ALA A 111 18.73 26.58 -18.16
C ALA A 111 17.73 27.32 -19.06
N TYR A 112 17.54 26.86 -20.31
CA TYR A 112 16.78 27.57 -21.34
C TYR A 112 15.48 26.88 -21.77
N SER A 113 15.13 25.74 -21.14
CA SER A 113 13.87 25.04 -21.35
C SER A 113 13.16 24.88 -19.99
N MET A 114 12.07 25.56 -19.79
CA MET A 114 11.45 25.71 -18.47
C MET A 114 9.97 25.34 -18.50
N VAL A 115 9.52 24.63 -17.48
CA VAL A 115 8.10 24.50 -17.18
C VAL A 115 7.74 25.50 -16.09
N LYS A 116 6.69 26.29 -16.34
CA LYS A 116 6.15 27.24 -15.39
C LYS A 116 4.67 26.98 -15.15
N VAL A 117 4.20 27.32 -13.96
CA VAL A 117 2.79 27.23 -13.58
C VAL A 117 2.32 28.54 -13.01
N SER A 118 1.06 28.87 -13.27
CA SER A 118 0.40 30.06 -12.74
C SER A 118 -0.93 29.68 -12.09
N LYS A 119 -1.28 30.35 -10.98
CA LYS A 119 -2.59 30.23 -10.33
C LYS A 119 -3.63 31.22 -10.88
N ASP A 120 -3.21 32.24 -11.61
CA ASP A 120 -4.03 33.38 -12.01
C ASP A 120 -3.87 33.79 -13.49
N GLY A 121 -2.99 33.12 -14.23
CA GLY A 121 -2.63 33.44 -15.61
C GLY A 121 -1.68 34.63 -15.78
N VAL A 122 -1.26 35.27 -14.68
CA VAL A 122 -0.43 36.48 -14.69
C VAL A 122 0.92 36.24 -14.02
N ASN A 123 0.89 35.66 -12.83
CA ASN A 123 2.08 35.41 -12.02
C ASN A 123 2.57 33.94 -12.25
N TRP A 124 3.76 33.81 -12.82
CA TRP A 124 4.32 32.51 -13.21
C TRP A 124 5.45 32.08 -12.29
N THR A 125 5.40 30.85 -11.82
CA THR A 125 6.43 30.21 -11.01
C THR A 125 7.06 29.07 -11.80
N GLN A 126 8.38 29.08 -11.90
CA GLN A 126 9.11 27.95 -12.50
C GLN A 126 9.08 26.75 -11.57
N VAL A 127 8.78 25.57 -12.14
CA VAL A 127 8.83 24.28 -11.44
C VAL A 127 10.00 23.45 -11.98
N ALA A 128 10.57 22.62 -11.12
CA ALA A 128 11.68 21.77 -11.51
C ALA A 128 11.20 20.67 -12.47
N ILE A 129 11.95 20.42 -13.54
CA ILE A 129 11.78 19.26 -14.40
C ILE A 129 12.68 18.14 -13.79
N PRO A 130 12.12 17.10 -13.19
CA PRO A 130 12.90 16.14 -12.40
C PRO A 130 13.73 15.20 -13.27
N THR A 131 13.31 14.95 -14.50
CA THR A 131 13.97 13.98 -15.41
C THR A 131 14.39 14.66 -16.69
N TRP A 132 15.66 14.51 -17.07
CA TRP A 132 16.24 15.04 -18.31
C TRP A 132 16.82 13.94 -19.18
N PRO A 133 16.74 14.06 -20.55
CA PRO A 133 17.27 13.08 -21.45
C PRO A 133 18.77 12.84 -21.23
N THR A 134 19.19 11.60 -21.14
CA THR A 134 20.61 11.20 -21.07
C THR A 134 21.20 10.93 -22.43
N LYS A 135 20.35 10.81 -23.45
CA LYS A 135 20.75 10.58 -24.85
C LYS A 135 20.09 11.65 -25.72
N ARG A 136 20.86 12.13 -26.70
CA ARG A 136 20.35 13.05 -27.73
C ARG A 136 19.16 12.42 -28.44
N TRP A 137 18.05 13.16 -28.51
CA TRP A 137 16.77 12.74 -29.10
C TRP A 137 16.12 11.52 -28.43
N GLY A 138 16.57 11.16 -27.24
CA GLY A 138 15.91 10.15 -26.41
C GLY A 138 14.82 10.78 -25.57
N PHE A 139 13.54 10.52 -25.84
CA PHE A 139 12.44 10.97 -25.01
C PHE A 139 12.51 10.33 -23.62
N VAL A 140 12.22 11.12 -22.61
CA VAL A 140 12.05 10.68 -21.23
C VAL A 140 10.71 11.14 -20.70
N ALA A 141 10.06 10.31 -19.91
CA ALA A 141 8.85 10.65 -19.19
C ALA A 141 9.19 11.55 -18.00
N CYS A 142 8.32 12.50 -17.75
CA CYS A 142 8.44 13.45 -16.66
C CYS A 142 7.09 13.58 -15.95
N GLU A 143 7.14 13.57 -14.62
CA GLU A 143 5.99 13.79 -13.75
C GLU A 143 6.30 14.92 -12.76
N ILE A 144 5.40 15.88 -12.63
CA ILE A 144 5.55 17.04 -11.74
C ILE A 144 4.28 17.17 -10.89
N ASP A 145 4.44 17.16 -9.59
CA ASP A 145 3.36 17.49 -8.65
C ASP A 145 3.11 19.01 -8.65
N LEU A 146 1.90 19.39 -9.02
CA LEU A 146 1.43 20.77 -9.09
C LEU A 146 0.37 21.09 -8.02
N THR A 147 0.15 20.22 -7.05
CA THR A 147 -0.90 20.37 -6.02
C THR A 147 -0.83 21.71 -5.30
N ALA A 148 0.37 22.19 -4.99
CA ALA A 148 0.57 23.50 -4.36
C ALA A 148 0.08 24.70 -5.21
N TYR A 149 -0.20 24.49 -6.49
CA TYR A 149 -0.66 25.51 -7.44
C TYR A 149 -2.13 25.35 -7.82
N ALA A 150 -2.86 24.46 -7.19
CA ALA A 150 -4.28 24.25 -7.44
C ALA A 150 -5.07 25.56 -7.30
N SER A 151 -5.90 25.88 -8.30
CA SER A 151 -6.72 27.08 -8.36
C SER A 151 -7.81 26.95 -9.45
N ASN A 152 -8.77 27.86 -9.48
CA ASN A 152 -9.78 27.90 -10.54
C ASN A 152 -9.27 28.50 -11.87
N LYS A 153 -8.01 28.94 -11.93
CA LYS A 153 -7.39 29.57 -13.11
C LYS A 153 -5.96 29.09 -13.34
N MET A 154 -5.68 27.83 -12.99
CA MET A 154 -4.34 27.28 -13.20
C MET A 154 -4.02 27.21 -14.69
N GLN A 155 -2.81 27.59 -15.05
CA GLN A 155 -2.26 27.42 -16.39
C GLN A 155 -0.82 26.91 -16.32
N LEU A 156 -0.42 26.21 -17.38
CA LEU A 156 0.94 25.71 -17.59
C LEU A 156 1.60 26.47 -18.73
N MET A 157 2.92 26.57 -18.68
CA MET A 157 3.73 27.15 -19.73
C MET A 157 4.97 26.33 -19.96
N PHE A 158 5.22 25.94 -21.22
CA PHE A 158 6.51 25.47 -21.69
C PHE A 158 7.22 26.64 -22.33
N GLU A 159 8.25 27.17 -21.65
CA GLU A 159 9.01 28.34 -22.09
C GLU A 159 10.37 27.94 -22.59
N TYR A 160 10.68 28.36 -23.82
CA TYR A 160 11.95 28.17 -24.46
C TYR A 160 12.63 29.50 -24.70
N VAL A 161 13.87 29.61 -24.25
CA VAL A 161 14.70 30.80 -24.43
C VAL A 161 15.95 30.48 -25.25
N SER A 162 16.36 31.39 -26.11
CA SER A 162 17.67 31.36 -26.77
C SER A 162 18.37 32.70 -26.65
N THR A 163 19.70 32.68 -26.80
CA THR A 163 20.54 33.88 -26.79
C THR A 163 21.31 34.00 -28.09
N ALA A 164 22.07 35.07 -28.31
CA ALA A 164 22.93 35.20 -29.48
C ALA A 164 24.02 34.13 -29.52
N SER A 165 24.43 33.59 -28.37
CA SER A 165 25.52 32.61 -28.27
C SER A 165 25.03 31.17 -28.05
N TYR A 166 23.76 31.00 -27.64
CA TYR A 166 23.22 29.67 -27.36
C TYR A 166 21.80 29.52 -27.88
N ALA A 167 21.51 28.40 -28.53
CA ALA A 167 20.18 27.94 -28.87
C ALA A 167 20.15 26.42 -28.88
N GLY A 168 19.30 25.82 -28.12
CA GLY A 168 18.96 24.39 -28.12
C GLY A 168 17.80 24.07 -29.07
N THR A 169 17.30 22.88 -28.92
CA THR A 169 16.02 22.41 -29.45
C THR A 169 15.30 21.66 -28.36
N TRP A 170 14.02 21.92 -28.18
CA TRP A 170 13.17 21.23 -27.22
C TRP A 170 11.99 20.61 -27.95
N GLU A 171 11.72 19.35 -27.66
CA GLU A 171 10.60 18.58 -28.20
C GLU A 171 9.78 18.03 -27.04
N VAL A 172 8.46 18.18 -27.11
CA VAL A 172 7.50 17.81 -26.04
C VAL A 172 6.31 17.10 -26.67
N LYS A 173 5.84 16.04 -26.03
CA LYS A 173 4.62 15.29 -26.43
C LYS A 173 3.91 14.70 -25.22
N ASN A 174 2.71 14.16 -25.45
CA ASN A 174 1.90 13.44 -24.47
C ASN A 174 1.74 14.23 -23.16
N VAL A 175 1.34 15.49 -23.29
CA VAL A 175 1.07 16.35 -22.13
C VAL A 175 -0.28 15.98 -21.54
N VAL A 176 -0.29 15.56 -20.28
CA VAL A 176 -1.49 15.18 -19.52
C VAL A 176 -1.49 15.91 -18.19
N VAL A 177 -2.62 16.51 -17.82
CA VAL A 177 -2.85 17.04 -16.49
C VAL A 177 -4.04 16.32 -15.88
N GLU A 178 -3.82 15.73 -14.74
CA GLU A 178 -4.84 15.05 -13.95
C GLU A 178 -5.06 15.80 -12.62
N GLY A 179 -6.32 15.90 -12.22
CA GLY A 179 -6.75 16.43 -10.94
C GLY A 179 -7.50 15.36 -10.14
N TRP A 180 -7.27 15.33 -8.84
CA TRP A 180 -7.98 14.48 -7.88
C TRP A 180 -8.77 15.40 -6.96
N TRP A 181 -10.09 15.23 -6.91
CA TRP A 181 -10.94 15.91 -5.94
C TRP A 181 -11.21 14.99 -4.75
N PRO A 182 -11.44 15.54 -3.54
CA PRO A 182 -12.09 14.75 -2.50
C PRO A 182 -13.40 14.25 -3.13
N GLY A 183 -13.61 12.96 -3.15
CA GLY A 183 -14.95 12.43 -3.42
C GLY A 183 -15.88 13.03 -2.36
N GLU A 184 -17.11 13.38 -2.73
CA GLU A 184 -18.16 13.39 -1.72
C GLU A 184 -18.08 12.02 -1.03
N PRO A 185 -18.30 11.91 0.27
CA PRO A 185 -18.43 10.62 0.92
C PRO A 185 -19.73 9.97 0.45
N ASP A 186 -19.80 9.64 -0.84
CA ASP A 186 -20.79 8.72 -1.34
C ASP A 186 -20.36 7.36 -0.84
N CYS A 187 -21.01 6.91 0.19
CA CYS A 187 -20.87 5.55 0.60
C CYS A 187 -21.35 4.64 -0.53
N PRO A 188 -20.45 3.97 -1.27
CA PRO A 188 -20.85 3.15 -2.41
C PRO A 188 -21.73 1.97 -2.00
N TYR A 189 -21.82 1.69 -0.71
CA TYR A 189 -22.60 0.61 -0.11
C TYR A 189 -23.65 1.10 0.91
N GLU A 190 -24.17 2.34 0.78
CA GLU A 190 -25.22 2.90 1.63
C GLU A 190 -26.46 1.97 1.71
N HIS A 191 -26.81 1.30 0.63
CA HIS A 191 -27.92 0.34 0.59
C HIS A 191 -27.72 -0.89 1.48
N LEU A 192 -26.52 -1.10 2.01
CA LEU A 192 -26.19 -2.17 2.96
C LEU A 192 -26.19 -1.71 4.42
N ASP A 193 -26.44 -0.43 4.68
CA ASP A 193 -26.50 0.12 6.04
C ASP A 193 -27.44 -0.67 6.94
N GLY A 194 -27.03 -0.85 8.19
CA GLY A 194 -27.76 -1.61 9.18
C GLY A 194 -27.63 -3.14 9.07
N MET A 195 -27.06 -3.66 7.98
CA MET A 195 -26.83 -5.10 7.84
C MET A 195 -25.67 -5.58 8.71
N THR A 196 -25.73 -6.83 9.14
CA THR A 196 -24.69 -7.41 10.01
C THR A 196 -24.05 -8.65 9.41
N SER A 197 -22.73 -8.80 9.57
CA SER A 197 -21.95 -10.03 9.32
C SER A 197 -22.38 -10.86 8.11
N SER A 198 -23.09 -11.97 8.32
CA SER A 198 -23.49 -12.90 7.26
C SER A 198 -24.53 -12.31 6.31
N ALA A 199 -25.44 -11.45 6.78
CA ALA A 199 -26.41 -10.77 5.93
C ALA A 199 -25.70 -9.74 5.04
N LEU A 200 -24.78 -8.97 5.61
CA LEU A 200 -23.93 -8.02 4.86
C LEU A 200 -23.10 -8.73 3.79
N ARG A 201 -22.39 -9.81 4.14
CA ARG A 201 -21.60 -10.58 3.18
C ARG A 201 -22.44 -11.17 2.05
N LYS A 202 -23.66 -11.65 2.37
CA LYS A 202 -24.58 -12.19 1.38
C LYS A 202 -25.07 -11.11 0.40
N ALA A 203 -25.44 -9.94 0.91
CA ALA A 203 -25.86 -8.81 0.07
C ALA A 203 -24.71 -8.35 -0.84
N LEU A 204 -23.51 -8.19 -0.32
CA LEU A 204 -22.30 -7.93 -1.13
C LEU A 204 -22.08 -9.01 -2.21
N CYS A 205 -22.29 -10.29 -1.88
CA CYS A 205 -22.21 -11.36 -2.87
C CYS A 205 -23.23 -11.16 -4.00
N GLU A 206 -24.45 -10.75 -3.69
CA GLU A 206 -25.50 -10.47 -4.67
C GLU A 206 -25.08 -9.30 -5.59
N ASP A 207 -24.45 -8.27 -5.06
CA ASP A 207 -23.96 -7.13 -5.82
C ASP A 207 -22.82 -7.48 -6.79
N ILE A 208 -21.82 -8.24 -6.32
CA ILE A 208 -20.58 -8.44 -7.08
C ILE A 208 -20.50 -9.72 -7.89
N SER A 209 -21.40 -10.69 -7.66
CA SER A 209 -21.36 -12.00 -8.38
C SER A 209 -21.93 -11.94 -9.79
N GLN A 210 -22.67 -10.89 -10.14
CA GLN A 210 -23.26 -10.70 -11.45
C GLN A 210 -22.30 -9.94 -12.39
N HIS A 211 -21.15 -10.54 -12.68
CA HIS A 211 -20.11 -9.92 -13.51
C HIS A 211 -19.92 -10.64 -14.85
N THR A 212 -19.30 -9.96 -15.80
CA THR A 212 -18.97 -10.51 -17.11
C THR A 212 -17.79 -11.47 -16.99
N MET A 213 -18.02 -12.73 -17.34
CA MET A 213 -16.97 -13.74 -17.39
C MET A 213 -16.14 -13.55 -18.67
N LEU A 214 -14.86 -13.22 -18.51
CA LEU A 214 -13.92 -13.09 -19.62
C LEU A 214 -13.45 -14.47 -20.10
N SER A 215 -13.13 -14.57 -21.38
CA SER A 215 -12.46 -15.76 -21.90
C SER A 215 -10.98 -15.77 -21.51
N TYR A 216 -10.39 -16.96 -21.41
CA TYR A 216 -8.96 -17.11 -21.15
C TYR A 216 -8.09 -16.36 -22.17
N ASN A 217 -8.52 -16.25 -23.43
CA ASN A 217 -7.80 -15.53 -24.46
C ASN A 217 -7.82 -14.00 -24.26
N GLN A 218 -8.87 -13.46 -23.61
CA GLN A 218 -8.96 -12.02 -23.30
C GLN A 218 -8.03 -11.61 -22.17
N ILE A 219 -7.76 -12.52 -21.24
CA ILE A 219 -6.89 -12.24 -20.09
C ILE A 219 -5.45 -12.75 -20.27
N ARG A 220 -5.16 -13.51 -21.33
CA ARG A 220 -3.84 -14.08 -21.57
C ARG A 220 -2.81 -13.02 -21.95
N GLY A 221 -1.64 -13.04 -21.30
CA GLY A 221 -0.57 -12.10 -21.57
C GLY A 221 -0.97 -10.65 -21.30
N ASP A 222 -1.74 -10.45 -20.25
CA ASP A 222 -2.32 -9.16 -19.85
C ASP A 222 -2.96 -8.38 -21.00
N LYS A 223 -3.63 -9.09 -21.91
CA LYS A 223 -4.37 -8.44 -23.01
C LYS A 223 -5.43 -7.47 -22.53
N ALA A 224 -5.93 -7.67 -21.30
CA ALA A 224 -6.84 -6.77 -20.64
C ALA A 224 -6.15 -5.48 -20.14
N LYS A 225 -4.82 -5.47 -20.06
CA LYS A 225 -4.00 -4.34 -19.63
C LYS A 225 -4.30 -3.83 -18.21
N VAL A 226 -4.85 -4.67 -17.34
CA VAL A 226 -5.21 -4.26 -15.98
C VAL A 226 -3.98 -4.06 -15.10
N ASP A 227 -2.91 -4.85 -15.35
CA ASP A 227 -1.65 -4.77 -14.63
C ASP A 227 -0.62 -3.86 -15.33
N VAL A 228 -1.00 -3.18 -16.44
CA VAL A 228 -0.10 -2.24 -17.14
C VAL A 228 -0.06 -0.90 -16.42
N ARG A 229 1.13 -0.48 -16.00
CA ARG A 229 1.41 0.84 -15.41
C ARG A 229 1.45 1.93 -16.48
N ALA A 230 1.44 3.19 -16.04
CA ALA A 230 1.53 4.35 -16.93
C ALA A 230 2.82 4.38 -17.78
N ASP A 231 3.92 3.79 -17.29
CA ASP A 231 5.19 3.65 -18.03
C ASP A 231 5.22 2.48 -19.02
N GLY A 232 4.09 1.78 -19.19
CA GLY A 232 3.92 0.64 -20.10
C GLY A 232 4.47 -0.68 -19.58
N LYS A 233 4.97 -0.72 -18.36
CA LYS A 233 5.48 -1.94 -17.72
C LYS A 233 4.36 -2.66 -16.96
N ILE A 234 4.57 -3.94 -16.71
CA ILE A 234 3.67 -4.75 -15.89
C ILE A 234 3.89 -4.43 -14.40
N TRP A 235 2.82 -4.31 -13.67
CA TRP A 235 2.82 -4.27 -12.22
C TRP A 235 2.81 -5.69 -11.68
N ASP A 236 3.96 -6.12 -11.15
CA ASP A 236 4.16 -7.44 -10.55
C ASP A 236 4.12 -7.32 -9.02
N ILE A 237 3.24 -8.10 -8.39
CA ILE A 237 3.08 -8.12 -6.93
C ILE A 237 4.06 -9.09 -6.21
N TYR A 238 4.89 -9.81 -6.97
CA TYR A 238 5.83 -10.79 -6.39
C TYR A 238 7.29 -10.41 -6.61
N SER A 239 7.62 -9.71 -7.69
CA SER A 239 9.01 -9.39 -8.01
C SER A 239 9.23 -7.92 -8.36
N GLY A 240 10.49 -7.48 -8.24
CA GLY A 240 10.90 -6.14 -8.64
C GLY A 240 11.47 -6.06 -10.07
N TYR A 241 11.12 -7.02 -10.92
CA TYR A 241 11.55 -6.99 -12.33
C TYR A 241 10.58 -6.17 -13.18
N ASP A 242 11.13 -5.58 -14.23
CA ASP A 242 10.36 -4.80 -15.20
C ASP A 242 10.02 -5.66 -16.42
N PHE A 243 8.75 -5.91 -16.65
CA PHE A 243 8.24 -6.62 -17.82
C PHE A 243 7.37 -5.71 -18.69
N TYR A 244 7.37 -5.97 -19.99
CA TYR A 244 6.43 -5.38 -20.95
C TYR A 244 5.44 -6.44 -21.43
N LEU A 245 4.37 -6.03 -22.09
CA LEU A 245 3.36 -6.96 -22.64
C LEU A 245 3.96 -8.05 -23.55
N SER A 246 5.08 -7.75 -24.23
CA SER A 246 5.81 -8.70 -25.09
C SER A 246 6.46 -9.85 -24.33
N ASP A 247 6.73 -9.67 -23.05
CA ASP A 247 7.57 -10.59 -22.26
C ASP A 247 6.74 -11.70 -21.60
N TYR A 248 5.49 -11.89 -22.06
CA TYR A 248 4.64 -12.98 -21.62
C TYR A 248 5.16 -14.33 -22.07
N CYS A 249 5.24 -15.29 -21.15
CA CYS A 249 5.60 -16.67 -21.44
C CYS A 249 4.58 -17.68 -20.89
N SER A 250 4.56 -18.87 -21.52
CA SER A 250 3.74 -20.00 -21.10
C SER A 250 4.57 -21.26 -20.86
N ASN A 251 5.89 -21.17 -20.90
CA ASN A 251 6.83 -22.28 -20.88
C ASN A 251 7.30 -22.62 -19.45
N ILE A 252 7.81 -23.82 -19.29
CA ILE A 252 8.16 -24.44 -18.01
C ILE A 252 9.63 -24.19 -17.63
N ASP A 253 10.51 -23.89 -18.61
CA ASP A 253 11.91 -23.56 -18.35
C ASP A 253 12.02 -22.05 -18.11
N ILE A 254 11.74 -21.64 -16.88
CA ILE A 254 11.59 -20.24 -16.50
C ILE A 254 12.83 -19.80 -15.73
N VAL A 255 13.41 -18.68 -16.17
CA VAL A 255 14.46 -17.98 -15.46
C VAL A 255 13.86 -16.73 -14.82
N GLU A 256 14.25 -16.45 -13.59
CA GLU A 256 13.78 -15.30 -12.83
C GLU A 256 14.12 -13.99 -13.55
N GLY A 257 13.13 -13.13 -13.73
CA GLY A 257 13.26 -11.84 -14.41
C GLY A 257 13.28 -11.88 -15.94
N GLU A 258 13.12 -13.04 -16.59
CA GLU A 258 13.08 -13.13 -18.06
C GLU A 258 11.69 -12.94 -18.64
N CYS A 259 10.65 -13.41 -17.97
CA CYS A 259 9.27 -13.28 -18.45
C CYS A 259 8.25 -13.34 -17.32
N TYR A 260 7.02 -12.88 -17.62
CA TYR A 260 5.88 -12.96 -16.72
C TYR A 260 4.83 -13.93 -17.23
N ASN A 261 4.02 -14.44 -16.31
CA ASN A 261 2.82 -15.20 -16.63
C ASN A 261 1.66 -14.85 -15.69
N ARG A 262 0.58 -15.65 -15.66
CA ARG A 262 -0.59 -15.39 -14.83
C ARG A 262 -0.56 -16.20 -13.57
N GLU A 263 -0.72 -15.49 -12.47
CA GLU A 263 -0.94 -16.02 -11.15
C GLU A 263 -2.44 -16.06 -10.83
N HIS A 264 -2.90 -17.20 -10.31
CA HIS A 264 -4.16 -17.29 -9.58
C HIS A 264 -3.86 -17.16 -8.09
N VAL A 265 -4.03 -15.98 -7.53
CA VAL A 265 -3.74 -15.67 -6.11
C VAL A 265 -4.43 -16.68 -5.18
N LEU A 266 -5.70 -17.02 -5.44
CA LEU A 266 -6.32 -18.21 -4.88
C LEU A 266 -6.07 -19.39 -5.83
N PRO A 267 -5.29 -20.42 -5.46
CA PRO A 267 -4.85 -21.47 -6.38
C PRO A 267 -6.00 -22.22 -7.04
N LYS A 268 -5.92 -22.37 -8.35
CA LYS A 268 -6.90 -23.10 -9.14
C LYS A 268 -7.21 -24.50 -8.61
N SER A 269 -6.22 -25.22 -8.11
CA SER A 269 -6.39 -26.55 -7.55
C SER A 269 -7.32 -26.60 -6.33
N TRP A 270 -7.51 -25.48 -5.62
CA TRP A 270 -8.32 -25.45 -4.41
C TRP A 270 -9.83 -25.57 -4.67
N TRP A 271 -10.29 -25.26 -5.89
CA TRP A 271 -11.67 -25.52 -6.33
C TRP A 271 -11.78 -26.71 -7.31
N GLY A 272 -10.85 -27.65 -7.27
CA GLY A 272 -10.85 -28.84 -8.12
C GLY A 272 -10.25 -28.63 -9.50
N GLY A 273 -9.70 -27.46 -9.82
CA GLY A 273 -8.96 -27.19 -11.05
C GLY A 273 -9.80 -26.95 -12.30
N SER A 274 -11.14 -26.86 -12.19
CA SER A 274 -12.04 -26.62 -13.33
C SER A 274 -11.77 -25.27 -13.99
N THR A 275 -11.63 -25.27 -15.31
CA THR A 275 -11.44 -24.08 -16.14
C THR A 275 -12.76 -23.50 -16.67
N SER A 276 -13.87 -24.14 -16.38
CA SER A 276 -15.22 -23.67 -16.72
C SER A 276 -15.86 -22.83 -15.60
N GLU A 277 -15.22 -22.80 -14.43
CA GLU A 277 -15.67 -21.98 -13.32
C GLU A 277 -15.35 -20.50 -13.55
N PRO A 278 -16.24 -19.55 -13.15
CA PRO A 278 -16.05 -18.13 -13.42
C PRO A 278 -14.76 -17.57 -12.78
N MET A 279 -14.37 -18.06 -11.60
CA MET A 279 -13.14 -17.64 -10.96
C MET A 279 -11.87 -17.98 -11.76
N TYR A 280 -11.91 -18.85 -12.75
CA TYR A 280 -10.74 -19.17 -13.57
C TYR A 280 -10.23 -17.97 -14.41
N THR A 281 -11.09 -17.03 -14.73
CA THR A 281 -10.75 -15.85 -15.53
C THR A 281 -11.11 -14.52 -14.86
N ASP A 282 -11.44 -14.56 -13.57
CA ASP A 282 -11.76 -13.36 -12.81
C ASP A 282 -10.49 -12.56 -12.49
N LEU A 283 -10.41 -11.36 -13.05
CA LEU A 283 -9.25 -10.49 -12.94
C LEU A 283 -9.06 -9.90 -11.54
N HIS A 284 -10.05 -9.96 -10.65
CA HIS A 284 -9.85 -9.54 -9.26
C HIS A 284 -8.89 -10.46 -8.49
N HIS A 285 -8.63 -11.68 -9.00
CA HIS A 285 -7.63 -12.56 -8.39
C HIS A 285 -6.61 -13.14 -9.38
N VAL A 286 -6.68 -12.79 -10.68
CA VAL A 286 -5.68 -13.21 -11.67
C VAL A 286 -4.76 -12.03 -11.97
N TYR A 287 -3.48 -12.17 -11.62
CA TYR A 287 -2.45 -11.15 -11.74
C TYR A 287 -1.36 -11.57 -12.73
N SER A 288 -0.66 -10.58 -13.27
CA SER A 288 0.56 -10.76 -14.06
C SER A 288 1.76 -10.68 -13.14
N VAL A 289 2.55 -11.76 -13.02
CA VAL A 289 3.70 -11.83 -12.11
C VAL A 289 4.88 -12.52 -12.77
N ASP A 290 6.10 -12.31 -12.26
CA ASP A 290 7.29 -13.05 -12.66
C ASP A 290 7.02 -14.55 -12.69
N ALA A 291 7.36 -15.20 -13.80
CA ALA A 291 7.00 -16.59 -14.03
C ALA A 291 7.73 -17.54 -13.07
N MET A 292 8.97 -17.22 -12.63
CA MET A 292 9.69 -18.01 -11.64
C MET A 292 9.08 -17.82 -10.25
N ALA A 293 8.73 -16.59 -9.86
CA ALA A 293 8.05 -16.33 -8.60
C ALA A 293 6.70 -17.05 -8.53
N ASN A 294 5.95 -17.09 -9.64
CA ASN A 294 4.72 -17.89 -9.75
C ASN A 294 4.98 -19.40 -9.60
N ASP A 295 6.01 -19.94 -10.25
CA ASP A 295 6.41 -21.35 -10.07
C ASP A 295 6.75 -21.66 -8.62
N LYS A 296 7.52 -20.80 -7.95
CA LYS A 296 7.86 -20.95 -6.53
C LYS A 296 6.62 -20.86 -5.63
N ARG A 297 5.71 -19.94 -5.93
CA ARG A 297 4.44 -19.80 -5.22
C ARG A 297 3.58 -21.06 -5.40
N SER A 298 3.48 -21.61 -6.61
CA SER A 298 2.76 -22.86 -6.89
C SER A 298 1.32 -22.85 -6.30
N ALA A 299 0.96 -23.86 -5.50
CA ALA A 299 -0.32 -23.93 -4.77
C ALA A 299 -0.10 -23.97 -3.25
N TRP A 300 1.02 -23.44 -2.78
CA TRP A 300 1.32 -23.34 -1.35
C TRP A 300 0.38 -22.35 -0.67
N ILE A 301 0.25 -22.49 0.64
CA ILE A 301 -0.44 -21.48 1.44
C ILE A 301 0.36 -20.18 1.46
N TYR A 302 -0.31 -19.06 1.61
CA TYR A 302 0.36 -17.85 2.06
C TYR A 302 0.55 -17.90 3.57
N ASP A 303 1.72 -17.50 4.03
CA ASP A 303 2.02 -17.34 5.43
C ASP A 303 3.32 -16.56 5.58
N GLU A 304 3.63 -16.14 6.78
CA GLU A 304 4.95 -15.68 7.14
C GLU A 304 5.93 -16.86 7.09
N VAL A 305 7.12 -16.63 6.52
CA VAL A 305 8.14 -17.67 6.33
C VAL A 305 9.12 -17.65 7.48
N LYS A 306 9.11 -18.72 8.29
CA LYS A 306 10.03 -18.89 9.42
C LYS A 306 11.46 -19.24 8.98
N SER A 307 11.62 -20.02 7.94
CA SER A 307 12.92 -20.45 7.38
C SER A 307 12.84 -20.44 5.87
N THR A 308 13.57 -19.53 5.26
CA THR A 308 13.55 -19.26 3.82
C THR A 308 14.35 -20.31 3.06
N SER A 309 13.76 -20.92 2.04
CA SER A 309 14.42 -21.80 1.06
C SER A 309 14.69 -21.09 -0.27
N TRP A 310 13.89 -20.07 -0.62
CA TRP A 310 14.06 -19.22 -1.80
C TRP A 310 13.54 -17.82 -1.49
N SER A 311 14.17 -16.82 -2.08
CA SER A 311 13.70 -15.43 -2.11
C SER A 311 14.15 -14.74 -3.39
N ASN A 312 13.42 -13.73 -3.83
CA ASN A 312 13.75 -12.96 -5.04
C ASN A 312 14.26 -11.54 -4.73
N ASN A 313 14.45 -10.75 -5.79
CA ASN A 313 15.01 -9.40 -5.73
C ASN A 313 14.11 -8.37 -4.99
N LEU A 314 12.80 -8.58 -4.95
CA LEU A 314 11.86 -7.74 -4.19
C LEU A 314 11.83 -8.11 -2.71
N GLY A 315 12.03 -9.40 -2.40
CA GLY A 315 12.01 -9.94 -1.05
C GLY A 315 10.86 -10.91 -0.77
N SER A 316 10.08 -11.30 -1.78
CA SER A 316 9.13 -12.41 -1.64
C SER A 316 9.88 -13.71 -1.31
N LYS A 317 9.28 -14.56 -0.48
CA LYS A 317 9.95 -15.74 0.09
C LYS A 317 9.12 -17.00 -0.09
N LEU A 318 9.82 -18.11 -0.29
CA LEU A 318 9.28 -19.47 -0.11
C LEU A 318 10.04 -20.15 1.02
N GLY A 319 9.34 -20.90 1.86
CA GLY A 319 10.01 -21.62 2.94
C GLY A 319 9.05 -22.34 3.89
N THR A 320 9.52 -22.60 5.10
CA THR A 320 8.70 -23.24 6.13
C THR A 320 7.72 -22.21 6.70
N SER A 321 6.44 -22.57 6.75
CA SER A 321 5.37 -21.77 7.35
C SER A 321 5.64 -21.50 8.83
N ALA A 322 5.37 -20.26 9.26
CA ALA A 322 5.44 -19.86 10.67
C ALA A 322 4.24 -20.39 11.46
N ASN A 323 3.04 -20.36 10.86
CA ASN A 323 1.79 -20.68 11.55
C ASN A 323 1.31 -22.13 11.35
N TRP A 324 1.69 -22.79 10.25
CA TRP A 324 1.30 -24.18 9.97
C TRP A 324 2.51 -25.11 10.00
N SER A 325 2.71 -25.80 11.14
CA SER A 325 3.84 -26.72 11.33
C SER A 325 3.91 -27.79 10.25
N GLY A 326 5.08 -27.93 9.63
CA GLY A 326 5.33 -28.90 8.57
C GLY A 326 4.81 -28.52 7.18
N GLU A 327 4.21 -27.32 7.03
CA GLU A 327 3.77 -26.82 5.73
C GLU A 327 4.84 -25.91 5.10
N THR A 328 4.81 -25.87 3.77
CA THR A 328 5.53 -24.87 2.98
C THR A 328 4.60 -23.69 2.71
N ALA A 329 5.13 -22.48 2.81
CA ALA A 329 4.40 -21.24 2.59
C ALA A 329 5.16 -20.31 1.65
N PHE A 330 4.40 -19.47 0.97
CA PHE A 330 4.89 -18.33 0.22
C PHE A 330 4.51 -17.04 0.96
N GLU A 331 5.48 -16.15 1.14
CA GLU A 331 5.31 -14.85 1.77
C GLU A 331 5.59 -13.75 0.74
N PRO A 332 4.59 -12.96 0.31
CA PRO A 332 4.85 -11.75 -0.45
C PRO A 332 5.51 -10.69 0.44
N VAL A 333 6.10 -9.68 -0.17
CA VAL A 333 6.62 -8.52 0.58
C VAL A 333 5.48 -7.76 1.27
N ASP A 334 5.84 -7.00 2.30
CA ASP A 334 4.85 -6.30 3.15
C ASP A 334 3.94 -5.37 2.35
N GLU A 335 4.44 -4.75 1.27
CA GLU A 335 3.71 -3.85 0.35
C GLU A 335 2.52 -4.53 -0.36
N TYR A 336 2.48 -5.86 -0.46
CA TYR A 336 1.44 -6.60 -1.21
C TYR A 336 0.69 -7.63 -0.34
N LYS A 337 0.91 -7.61 0.96
CA LYS A 337 0.21 -8.50 1.90
C LYS A 337 -1.27 -8.16 1.98
N GLY A 338 -1.60 -6.87 2.04
CA GLY A 338 -2.97 -6.38 2.04
C GLY A 338 -3.69 -6.66 0.73
N ASP A 339 -3.01 -6.49 -0.42
CA ASP A 339 -3.54 -6.83 -1.74
C ASP A 339 -4.00 -8.29 -1.78
N VAL A 340 -3.13 -9.22 -1.36
CA VAL A 340 -3.44 -10.64 -1.28
C VAL A 340 -4.62 -10.91 -0.34
N ALA A 341 -4.65 -10.26 0.82
CA ALA A 341 -5.74 -10.43 1.79
C ALA A 341 -7.09 -9.96 1.21
N ARG A 342 -7.13 -8.80 0.56
CA ARG A 342 -8.34 -8.24 -0.08
C ARG A 342 -8.82 -9.10 -1.25
N VAL A 343 -7.90 -9.76 -1.96
CA VAL A 343 -8.25 -10.78 -2.95
C VAL A 343 -8.94 -11.99 -2.30
N TYR A 344 -8.45 -12.46 -1.17
CA TYR A 344 -9.06 -13.60 -0.47
C TYR A 344 -10.44 -13.25 0.09
N PHE A 345 -10.63 -12.06 0.66
CA PHE A 345 -11.93 -11.56 1.10
C PHE A 345 -12.92 -11.46 -0.08
N TYR A 346 -12.47 -10.94 -1.22
CA TYR A 346 -13.26 -10.88 -2.44
C TYR A 346 -13.70 -12.28 -2.89
N MET A 347 -12.76 -13.21 -3.02
CA MET A 347 -13.04 -14.56 -3.49
C MET A 347 -14.04 -15.29 -2.60
N LEU A 348 -13.90 -15.15 -1.28
CA LEU A 348 -14.85 -15.73 -0.34
C LEU A 348 -16.21 -15.03 -0.33
N THR A 349 -16.31 -13.80 -0.77
CA THR A 349 -17.57 -13.08 -0.88
C THR A 349 -18.24 -13.35 -2.22
N CYS A 350 -17.58 -13.07 -3.32
CA CYS A 350 -18.11 -13.25 -4.67
C CYS A 350 -18.51 -14.72 -4.95
N TYR A 351 -17.72 -15.64 -4.45
CA TYR A 351 -17.89 -17.09 -4.65
C TYR A 351 -18.19 -17.84 -3.36
N MET A 352 -18.92 -17.24 -2.43
CA MET A 352 -19.16 -17.80 -1.10
C MET A 352 -19.80 -19.19 -1.10
N ASN A 353 -20.50 -19.56 -2.18
CA ASN A 353 -21.15 -20.85 -2.37
C ASN A 353 -20.25 -21.91 -3.02
N LYS A 354 -19.01 -21.58 -3.38
CA LYS A 354 -18.04 -22.50 -3.97
C LYS A 354 -17.17 -23.14 -2.89
N ASP A 355 -16.85 -24.41 -3.09
CA ASP A 355 -16.00 -25.17 -2.18
C ASP A 355 -14.53 -25.02 -2.59
N PHE A 356 -13.77 -24.25 -1.82
CA PHE A 356 -12.33 -24.05 -2.01
C PHE A 356 -11.46 -25.05 -1.20
N THR A 357 -12.07 -26.10 -0.65
CA THR A 357 -11.36 -27.16 0.07
C THR A 357 -11.12 -28.42 -0.77
N GLN A 358 -11.54 -28.42 -2.05
CA GLN A 358 -11.56 -29.61 -2.91
C GLN A 358 -10.19 -30.16 -3.30
N GLY A 359 -9.13 -29.34 -3.20
CA GLY A 359 -7.79 -29.78 -3.59
C GLY A 359 -6.67 -28.98 -2.97
N GLY A 360 -5.44 -29.40 -3.20
CA GLY A 360 -4.24 -28.74 -2.71
C GLY A 360 -4.24 -28.54 -1.19
N LYS A 361 -3.99 -27.32 -0.76
CA LYS A 361 -3.95 -26.93 0.65
C LYS A 361 -5.18 -26.08 1.08
N GLY A 362 -6.21 -25.99 0.24
CA GLY A 362 -7.40 -25.18 0.53
C GLY A 362 -8.06 -25.54 1.85
N TYR A 363 -8.08 -26.82 2.19
CA TYR A 363 -8.61 -27.31 3.48
C TYR A 363 -7.86 -26.77 4.72
N ARG A 364 -6.66 -26.23 4.58
CA ARG A 364 -5.92 -25.56 5.65
C ARG A 364 -6.40 -24.14 5.89
N TYR A 365 -6.89 -23.51 4.82
CA TYR A 365 -7.32 -22.12 4.83
C TYR A 365 -8.82 -21.95 5.08
N PHE A 366 -9.61 -22.88 4.53
CA PHE A 366 -11.05 -22.75 4.48
C PHE A 366 -11.77 -23.95 5.09
N SER A 367 -12.99 -23.69 5.48
CA SER A 367 -14.01 -24.69 5.78
C SER A 367 -15.19 -24.49 4.82
N TYR A 368 -15.80 -25.59 4.38
CA TYR A 368 -17.01 -25.56 3.59
C TYR A 368 -18.12 -26.28 4.35
N SER A 369 -19.17 -25.56 4.70
CA SER A 369 -20.26 -26.10 5.49
C SER A 369 -21.58 -25.41 5.12
N ASN A 370 -22.65 -26.20 5.01
CA ASN A 370 -23.98 -25.70 4.66
C ASN A 370 -24.03 -24.88 3.36
N GLY A 371 -23.18 -25.22 2.38
CA GLY A 371 -23.12 -24.52 1.10
C GLY A 371 -22.36 -23.18 1.15
N VAL A 372 -21.63 -22.89 2.22
CA VAL A 372 -20.85 -21.66 2.38
C VAL A 372 -19.40 -21.99 2.66
N CYS A 373 -18.50 -21.35 1.94
CA CYS A 373 -17.07 -21.37 2.20
C CYS A 373 -16.68 -20.19 3.08
N ASP A 374 -15.87 -20.43 4.10
CA ASP A 374 -15.36 -19.39 4.98
C ASP A 374 -13.96 -19.74 5.48
N PHE A 375 -13.25 -18.73 6.02
CA PHE A 375 -11.93 -18.91 6.61
C PHE A 375 -11.97 -19.85 7.80
N GLN A 376 -10.87 -20.60 7.99
CA GLN A 376 -10.51 -21.12 9.29
C GLN A 376 -9.88 -20.03 10.17
N SER A 377 -9.89 -20.21 11.49
CA SER A 377 -9.45 -19.17 12.43
C SER A 377 -8.02 -18.67 12.18
N LYS A 378 -7.08 -19.57 11.85
CA LYS A 378 -5.68 -19.18 11.59
C LYS A 378 -5.53 -18.37 10.31
N SER A 379 -6.18 -18.79 9.24
CA SER A 379 -6.12 -18.06 7.96
C SER A 379 -6.85 -16.73 8.04
N LEU A 380 -7.96 -16.66 8.78
CA LEU A 380 -8.65 -15.41 9.03
C LEU A 380 -7.75 -14.43 9.78
N ALA A 381 -7.12 -14.86 10.88
CA ALA A 381 -6.23 -14.02 11.66
C ALA A 381 -5.07 -13.47 10.81
N LEU A 382 -4.48 -14.30 9.95
CA LEU A 382 -3.41 -13.89 9.04
C LEU A 382 -3.90 -12.86 8.00
N MET A 383 -5.04 -13.11 7.35
CA MET A 383 -5.58 -12.22 6.32
C MET A 383 -6.02 -10.87 6.92
N LEU A 384 -6.62 -10.86 8.11
CA LEU A 384 -6.95 -9.63 8.84
C LEU A 384 -5.68 -8.85 9.22
N LYS A 385 -4.64 -9.54 9.72
CA LYS A 385 -3.34 -8.93 10.01
C LYS A 385 -2.75 -8.25 8.77
N TRP A 386 -2.70 -8.94 7.65
CA TRP A 386 -2.14 -8.42 6.41
C TRP A 386 -2.96 -7.27 5.84
N HIS A 387 -4.29 -7.37 5.84
CA HIS A 387 -5.19 -6.30 5.41
C HIS A 387 -4.95 -4.98 6.20
N ARG A 388 -4.75 -5.10 7.52
CA ARG A 388 -4.52 -3.96 8.41
C ARG A 388 -3.11 -3.38 8.30
N GLN A 389 -2.11 -4.22 8.03
CA GLN A 389 -0.71 -3.81 7.87
C GLN A 389 -0.44 -3.06 6.58
N ASP A 390 -1.17 -3.42 5.53
CA ASP A 390 -0.98 -2.91 4.19
C ASP A 390 -2.31 -2.33 3.67
N PRO A 391 -2.56 -1.03 3.92
CA PRO A 391 -3.75 -0.33 3.45
C PRO A 391 -3.83 -0.30 1.93
N VAL A 392 -5.05 -0.06 1.42
CA VAL A 392 -5.31 0.05 -0.02
C VAL A 392 -4.41 1.10 -0.66
N SER A 393 -3.71 0.71 -1.71
CA SER A 393 -2.80 1.57 -2.48
C SER A 393 -3.46 2.17 -3.72
N ASP A 394 -2.89 3.27 -4.24
CA ASP A 394 -3.32 3.87 -5.52
C ASP A 394 -3.25 2.86 -6.68
N LYS A 395 -2.33 1.90 -6.62
CA LYS A 395 -2.18 0.83 -7.61
C LYS A 395 -3.37 -0.11 -7.59
N GLU A 396 -3.82 -0.53 -6.40
CA GLU A 396 -5.02 -1.37 -6.26
C GLU A 396 -6.28 -0.65 -6.73
N ILE A 397 -6.46 0.63 -6.35
CA ILE A 397 -7.58 1.45 -6.80
C ILE A 397 -7.61 1.52 -8.33
N THR A 398 -6.47 1.89 -8.93
CA THR A 398 -6.35 1.99 -10.39
C THR A 398 -6.67 0.66 -11.08
N ARG A 399 -6.16 -0.45 -10.52
CA ARG A 399 -6.43 -1.79 -11.04
C ARG A 399 -7.90 -2.17 -10.89
N ASN A 400 -8.49 -1.90 -9.73
CA ASN A 400 -9.90 -2.21 -9.44
C ASN A 400 -10.84 -1.54 -10.46
N VAL A 401 -10.61 -0.27 -10.76
CA VAL A 401 -11.35 0.48 -11.79
C VAL A 401 -11.21 -0.18 -13.16
N LYS A 402 -9.99 -0.51 -13.59
CA LYS A 402 -9.76 -1.19 -14.89
C LYS A 402 -10.43 -2.56 -14.97
N VAL A 403 -10.48 -3.31 -13.89
CA VAL A 403 -11.17 -4.59 -13.83
C VAL A 403 -12.68 -4.37 -13.89
N SER A 404 -13.19 -3.39 -13.16
CA SER A 404 -14.61 -3.01 -13.18
C SER A 404 -15.09 -2.63 -14.57
N ASP A 405 -14.31 -1.85 -15.33
CA ASP A 405 -14.61 -1.49 -16.72
C ASP A 405 -14.78 -2.70 -17.63
N LEU A 406 -14.07 -3.80 -17.34
CA LEU A 406 -14.09 -5.02 -18.16
C LEU A 406 -15.12 -6.05 -17.70
N GLN A 407 -15.30 -6.20 -16.38
CA GLN A 407 -16.10 -7.25 -15.77
C GLN A 407 -17.45 -6.73 -15.26
N GLY A 408 -17.56 -5.42 -15.00
CA GLY A 408 -18.78 -4.79 -14.48
C GLY A 408 -18.98 -4.97 -12.98
N ASN A 409 -17.94 -5.40 -12.25
CA ASN A 409 -17.94 -5.47 -10.80
C ASN A 409 -16.62 -4.96 -10.22
N GLU A 410 -16.65 -4.57 -8.95
CA GLU A 410 -15.48 -4.10 -8.20
C GLU A 410 -15.15 -5.08 -7.07
N ASN A 411 -13.90 -5.03 -6.60
CA ASN A 411 -13.57 -5.62 -5.32
C ASN A 411 -14.02 -4.67 -4.21
N PRO A 412 -15.08 -4.99 -3.44
CA PRO A 412 -15.62 -4.09 -2.43
C PRO A 412 -14.64 -3.80 -1.31
N PHE A 413 -13.67 -4.67 -1.06
CA PHE A 413 -12.66 -4.50 -0.03
C PHE A 413 -11.48 -3.59 -0.44
N VAL A 414 -11.44 -3.21 -1.72
CA VAL A 414 -10.61 -2.10 -2.22
C VAL A 414 -11.38 -0.80 -2.15
N VAL A 415 -12.69 -0.84 -2.49
CA VAL A 415 -13.59 0.32 -2.49
C VAL A 415 -13.89 0.80 -1.07
N GLU A 416 -14.30 -0.10 -0.19
CA GLU A 416 -14.64 0.14 1.20
C GLU A 416 -13.95 -0.90 2.10
N PRO A 417 -12.68 -0.67 2.47
CA PRO A 417 -11.89 -1.64 3.23
C PRO A 417 -12.49 -2.01 4.60
N ASN A 418 -13.28 -1.10 5.19
CA ASN A 418 -13.90 -1.31 6.49
C ASN A 418 -14.93 -2.46 6.48
N LEU A 419 -15.49 -2.81 5.32
CA LEU A 419 -16.39 -3.96 5.18
C LEU A 419 -15.77 -5.25 5.73
N VAL A 420 -14.45 -5.40 5.65
CA VAL A 420 -13.72 -6.55 6.21
C VAL A 420 -13.96 -6.64 7.72
N GLU A 421 -13.92 -5.51 8.42
CA GLU A 421 -14.10 -5.47 9.87
C GLU A 421 -15.51 -5.84 10.29
N TYR A 422 -16.53 -5.40 9.55
CA TYR A 422 -17.93 -5.73 9.82
C TYR A 422 -18.28 -7.19 9.51
N ILE A 423 -17.63 -7.81 8.53
CA ILE A 423 -17.92 -9.19 8.14
C ILE A 423 -17.11 -10.18 8.98
N TRP A 424 -15.81 -9.95 9.17
CA TRP A 424 -14.89 -10.91 9.79
C TRP A 424 -14.12 -10.38 10.99
N GLY A 425 -13.92 -9.05 11.09
CA GLY A 425 -13.04 -8.42 12.07
C GLY A 425 -13.76 -7.93 13.34
N THR A 426 -13.24 -6.85 13.90
CA THR A 426 -13.64 -6.33 15.24
C THR A 426 -15.05 -5.80 15.29
N MET A 427 -15.62 -5.41 14.15
CA MET A 427 -17.00 -4.92 14.04
C MET A 427 -18.00 -6.03 13.73
N LYS A 428 -17.56 -7.29 13.68
CA LYS A 428 -18.42 -8.43 13.39
C LYS A 428 -19.62 -8.49 14.35
N GLY A 429 -20.83 -8.56 13.77
CA GLY A 429 -22.08 -8.55 14.52
C GLY A 429 -22.64 -7.18 14.83
N LYS A 430 -21.91 -6.09 14.57
CA LYS A 430 -22.44 -4.74 14.59
C LYS A 430 -23.11 -4.41 13.25
N PRO A 431 -24.16 -3.56 13.26
CA PRO A 431 -24.71 -3.02 12.01
C PRO A 431 -23.64 -2.30 11.22
N TYR A 432 -23.58 -2.52 9.91
CA TYR A 432 -22.74 -1.74 9.02
C TYR A 432 -23.21 -0.29 9.04
N ASP A 433 -22.29 0.60 9.21
CA ASP A 433 -22.47 2.03 9.18
C ASP A 433 -21.46 2.59 8.19
N CYS A 434 -21.95 3.02 7.07
CA CYS A 434 -21.18 3.46 5.93
C CYS A 434 -20.41 4.75 6.19
N ASP A 435 -21.05 5.68 6.92
CA ASP A 435 -20.44 6.94 7.35
C ASP A 435 -19.67 6.77 8.67
N GLY A 436 -19.72 5.56 9.22
CA GLY A 436 -19.11 5.24 10.51
C GLY A 436 -17.60 5.23 10.46
N GLU A 437 -16.96 6.01 11.32
CA GLU A 437 -15.52 5.93 11.52
C GLU A 437 -15.17 4.56 12.12
N VAL A 438 -14.64 3.65 11.31
CA VAL A 438 -14.03 2.42 11.81
C VAL A 438 -12.64 2.77 12.31
N LEU A 439 -12.53 2.96 13.61
CA LEU A 439 -11.22 3.11 14.22
C LEU A 439 -10.37 1.88 13.89
N PRO A 440 -9.10 2.09 13.50
CA PRO A 440 -8.19 0.97 13.30
C PRO A 440 -8.24 0.09 14.54
N PRO A 441 -8.29 -1.24 14.39
CA PRO A 441 -8.31 -2.12 15.55
C PRO A 441 -7.14 -1.77 16.46
N ASP A 442 -7.41 -1.68 17.75
CA ASP A 442 -6.36 -1.59 18.76
C ASP A 442 -5.31 -2.67 18.41
N PRO A 443 -4.06 -2.30 18.14
CA PRO A 443 -3.02 -3.26 17.77
C PRO A 443 -2.87 -4.42 18.77
N GLY A 444 -3.48 -4.27 19.94
CA GLY A 444 -3.58 -5.34 20.93
C GLY A 444 -4.78 -6.25 20.81
N VAL A 445 -5.65 -6.12 19.80
CA VAL A 445 -6.79 -7.00 19.57
C VAL A 445 -6.43 -8.04 18.52
N VAL A 446 -6.66 -9.32 18.84
CA VAL A 446 -6.48 -10.46 17.92
C VAL A 446 -7.83 -11.12 17.74
N ASP A 447 -8.32 -11.18 16.52
CA ASP A 447 -9.62 -11.78 16.23
C ASP A 447 -9.68 -13.26 16.59
N GLY A 448 -10.79 -13.65 17.22
CA GLY A 448 -10.96 -15.02 17.70
C GLY A 448 -10.11 -15.38 18.91
N ALA A 449 -9.34 -14.43 19.45
CA ALA A 449 -8.64 -14.63 20.70
C ALA A 449 -9.61 -14.66 21.87
N ILE A 450 -9.23 -15.48 22.86
CA ILE A 450 -9.92 -15.52 24.16
C ILE A 450 -9.08 -14.74 25.19
N THR A 451 -9.73 -14.25 26.22
CA THR A 451 -9.09 -13.57 27.34
C THR A 451 -8.28 -14.54 28.18
N CYS A 452 -7.35 -14.03 28.99
CA CYS A 452 -6.60 -14.85 29.95
C CYS A 452 -7.53 -15.56 30.95
N GLN A 453 -8.61 -14.88 31.35
CA GLN A 453 -9.59 -15.46 32.26
C GLN A 453 -10.37 -16.61 31.60
N GLU A 454 -10.82 -16.46 30.36
CA GLU A 454 -11.47 -17.55 29.60
C GLU A 454 -10.53 -18.72 29.35
N ALA A 455 -9.26 -18.45 29.02
CA ALA A 455 -8.24 -19.47 28.87
C ALA A 455 -8.03 -20.26 30.16
N ARG A 456 -7.97 -19.55 31.29
CA ARG A 456 -7.89 -20.14 32.62
C ARG A 456 -9.07 -21.08 32.90
N GLU A 457 -10.29 -20.62 32.69
CA GLU A 457 -11.49 -21.42 32.93
C GLU A 457 -11.55 -22.65 32.05
N LYS A 458 -11.26 -22.52 30.75
CA LYS A 458 -11.18 -23.63 29.81
C LYS A 458 -10.09 -24.64 30.16
N ALA A 459 -8.91 -24.17 30.57
CA ALA A 459 -7.80 -25.03 30.97
C ALA A 459 -8.16 -25.82 32.24
N LEU A 460 -8.70 -25.17 33.27
CA LEU A 460 -9.07 -25.80 34.52
C LEU A 460 -10.25 -26.79 34.40
N ALA A 461 -11.10 -26.64 33.36
CA ALA A 461 -12.16 -27.57 33.05
C ALA A 461 -11.63 -28.91 32.45
N LEU A 462 -10.39 -28.95 32.00
CA LEU A 462 -9.74 -30.19 31.52
C LEU A 462 -9.34 -31.07 32.71
N ALA A 463 -9.31 -32.39 32.47
CA ALA A 463 -8.73 -33.30 33.44
C ALA A 463 -7.27 -32.95 33.73
N GLN A 464 -6.84 -33.12 34.96
CA GLN A 464 -5.48 -32.83 35.37
C GLN A 464 -4.44 -33.55 34.48
N GLY A 465 -3.45 -32.84 33.95
CA GLY A 465 -2.45 -33.34 33.03
C GLY A 465 -2.92 -33.42 31.56
N SER A 466 -4.18 -33.04 31.26
CA SER A 466 -4.75 -33.10 29.91
C SER A 466 -4.66 -31.79 29.17
N GLN A 467 -4.47 -31.86 27.85
CA GLN A 467 -4.51 -30.73 26.93
C GLN A 467 -5.84 -30.63 26.20
N SER A 468 -6.20 -29.44 25.77
CA SER A 468 -7.33 -29.22 24.87
C SER A 468 -7.13 -29.91 23.51
N SER A 469 -8.23 -30.34 22.89
CA SER A 469 -8.18 -30.88 21.52
C SER A 469 -7.91 -29.76 20.50
N ALA A 470 -8.49 -28.57 20.70
CA ALA A 470 -8.30 -27.40 19.87
C ALA A 470 -7.13 -26.53 20.35
N GLU A 471 -6.55 -25.78 19.43
CA GLU A 471 -5.65 -24.66 19.73
C GLU A 471 -6.47 -23.37 19.98
N TYR A 472 -5.93 -22.50 20.80
CA TYR A 472 -6.51 -21.21 21.15
C TYR A 472 -5.48 -20.11 20.96
N VAL A 473 -5.96 -18.92 20.68
CA VAL A 473 -5.18 -17.69 20.79
C VAL A 473 -5.61 -17.00 22.07
N VAL A 474 -4.67 -16.76 22.98
CA VAL A 474 -4.90 -16.08 24.26
C VAL A 474 -4.20 -14.73 24.21
N VAL A 475 -4.91 -13.63 24.43
CA VAL A 475 -4.30 -12.30 24.47
C VAL A 475 -4.27 -11.78 25.90
N GLY A 476 -3.13 -11.23 26.30
CA GLY A 476 -2.97 -10.65 27.62
C GLY A 476 -1.68 -9.87 27.80
N TYR A 477 -1.57 -9.21 28.94
CA TYR A 477 -0.38 -8.46 29.33
C TYR A 477 0.56 -9.34 30.16
N VAL A 478 1.86 -9.29 29.88
CA VAL A 478 2.89 -9.95 30.69
C VAL A 478 2.95 -9.30 32.06
N THR A 479 2.55 -10.05 33.08
CA THR A 479 2.49 -9.54 34.47
C THR A 479 3.73 -9.85 35.28
N SER A 480 4.36 -11.00 35.01
CA SER A 480 5.62 -11.39 35.64
C SER A 480 6.38 -12.40 34.80
N LEU A 481 7.69 -12.33 34.85
CA LEU A 481 8.60 -13.27 34.22
C LEU A 481 8.97 -14.39 35.22
N ASN A 482 9.06 -15.62 34.73
CA ASN A 482 9.53 -16.77 35.51
C ASN A 482 10.78 -17.37 34.83
N GLY A 483 11.90 -16.70 35.01
CA GLY A 483 13.18 -17.04 34.40
C GLY A 483 13.55 -16.16 33.21
N SER A 484 14.78 -16.32 32.76
CA SER A 484 15.33 -15.56 31.63
C SER A 484 14.93 -16.17 30.29
N TYR A 485 14.96 -15.37 29.24
CA TYR A 485 14.79 -15.85 27.87
C TYR A 485 15.92 -16.82 27.49
N SER A 486 15.57 -17.94 26.92
CA SER A 486 16.51 -18.92 26.39
C SER A 486 16.82 -18.65 24.93
N THR A 487 18.02 -18.16 24.65
CA THR A 487 18.50 -17.93 23.27
C THR A 487 18.68 -19.24 22.50
N GLN A 488 18.98 -20.34 23.19
CA GLN A 488 19.14 -21.67 22.59
C GLN A 488 17.80 -22.23 22.08
N TYR A 489 16.75 -22.09 22.89
CA TYR A 489 15.42 -22.66 22.58
C TYR A 489 14.45 -21.62 22.06
N LYS A 490 14.86 -20.34 21.97
CA LYS A 490 13.99 -19.21 21.61
C LYS A 490 12.68 -19.25 22.38
N SER A 491 12.75 -19.39 23.70
CA SER A 491 11.54 -19.54 24.52
C SER A 491 11.70 -18.86 25.88
N GLN A 492 10.56 -18.49 26.45
CA GLN A 492 10.49 -17.86 27.77
C GLN A 492 9.27 -18.36 28.54
N THR A 493 9.35 -18.24 29.86
CA THR A 493 8.26 -18.60 30.77
C THR A 493 7.79 -17.35 31.51
N PHE A 494 6.48 -17.08 31.48
CA PHE A 494 5.91 -15.88 32.08
C PHE A 494 4.41 -16.05 32.39
N TRP A 495 3.86 -15.12 33.17
CA TRP A 495 2.44 -15.02 33.43
C TRP A 495 1.82 -13.89 32.64
N VAL A 496 0.55 -14.09 32.25
CA VAL A 496 -0.26 -13.07 31.58
C VAL A 496 -1.60 -12.85 32.30
N ALA A 497 -2.16 -11.65 32.11
CA ALA A 497 -3.50 -11.28 32.59
C ALA A 497 -4.19 -10.34 31.60
N ASP A 498 -5.50 -10.16 31.74
CA ASP A 498 -6.31 -9.32 30.87
C ASP A 498 -6.02 -7.81 31.02
N THR A 499 -5.33 -7.40 32.08
CA THR A 499 -4.93 -6.01 32.32
C THR A 499 -3.44 -5.91 32.68
N PRO A 500 -2.76 -4.78 32.37
CA PRO A 500 -1.33 -4.60 32.63
C PRO A 500 -0.92 -4.79 34.09
N ASN A 501 -1.82 -4.44 35.00
CA ASN A 501 -1.62 -4.55 36.46
C ASN A 501 -2.42 -5.70 37.07
N GLY A 502 -2.92 -6.60 36.26
CA GLY A 502 -3.62 -7.81 36.69
C GLY A 502 -2.70 -8.76 37.45
N GLY A 503 -3.28 -9.63 38.28
CA GLY A 503 -2.55 -10.72 38.90
C GLY A 503 -2.18 -11.79 37.85
N ASN A 504 -1.39 -12.78 38.28
CA ASN A 504 -1.04 -13.93 37.43
C ASN A 504 -2.27 -14.81 37.14
N VAL A 505 -2.80 -14.77 35.95
CA VAL A 505 -4.07 -15.42 35.56
C VAL A 505 -3.83 -16.68 34.74
N PHE A 506 -3.00 -16.61 33.71
CA PHE A 506 -2.71 -17.71 32.80
C PHE A 506 -1.19 -17.85 32.60
N TYR A 507 -0.68 -19.08 32.55
CA TYR A 507 0.76 -19.37 32.56
C TYR A 507 1.26 -19.78 31.19
N ALA A 508 2.22 -19.04 30.65
CA ALA A 508 2.93 -19.35 29.41
C ALA A 508 4.23 -20.10 29.76
N TYR A 509 4.23 -21.44 29.63
CA TYR A 509 5.38 -22.27 29.99
C TYR A 509 6.25 -22.56 28.78
N GLN A 510 7.50 -22.06 28.77
CA GLN A 510 8.46 -22.24 27.68
C GLN A 510 7.84 -21.95 26.30
N CYS A 511 7.04 -20.88 26.21
CA CYS A 511 6.45 -20.46 24.94
C CYS A 511 7.52 -19.84 24.04
N TYR A 512 7.43 -20.14 22.74
CA TYR A 512 8.40 -19.71 21.73
C TYR A 512 8.18 -18.26 21.34
N ASN A 513 9.27 -17.51 21.22
CA ASN A 513 9.29 -16.12 20.74
C ASN A 513 10.68 -15.80 20.16
N ASP A 514 10.73 -14.95 19.15
CA ASP A 514 12.00 -14.62 18.48
C ASP A 514 12.85 -13.61 19.26
N ALA A 515 12.24 -12.88 20.20
CA ALA A 515 12.89 -11.93 21.09
C ALA A 515 12.35 -12.07 22.52
N PRO A 516 13.09 -11.69 23.58
CA PRO A 516 12.59 -11.73 24.94
C PRO A 516 11.36 -10.81 25.11
N VAL A 517 10.33 -11.31 25.79
CA VAL A 517 9.23 -10.48 26.27
C VAL A 517 9.62 -9.82 27.60
N VAL A 518 9.05 -8.66 27.87
CA VAL A 518 9.24 -7.93 29.11
C VAL A 518 7.91 -7.73 29.84
N LYS A 519 7.97 -7.45 31.14
CA LYS A 519 6.77 -7.15 31.92
C LYS A 519 6.07 -5.90 31.34
N GLY A 520 4.77 -5.99 31.11
CA GLY A 520 3.95 -4.93 30.53
C GLY A 520 3.68 -5.11 29.03
N ASP A 521 4.44 -5.96 28.32
CA ASP A 521 4.12 -6.30 26.93
C ASP A 521 2.71 -6.85 26.83
N LYS A 522 1.95 -6.41 25.84
CA LYS A 522 0.72 -7.09 25.42
C LYS A 522 1.09 -8.14 24.39
N VAL A 523 0.75 -9.39 24.66
CA VAL A 523 1.18 -10.53 23.83
C VAL A 523 -0.01 -11.37 23.39
N SER A 524 0.11 -12.05 22.24
CA SER A 524 -0.71 -13.20 21.90
C SER A 524 0.05 -14.49 22.14
N LEU A 525 -0.67 -15.50 22.64
CA LEU A 525 -0.18 -16.86 22.86
C LEU A 525 -1.01 -17.82 22.04
N THR A 526 -0.40 -18.54 21.11
CA THR A 526 -1.12 -19.51 20.26
C THR A 526 -0.68 -20.93 20.60
N GLY A 527 -1.65 -21.78 20.97
CA GLY A 527 -1.36 -23.18 21.30
C GLY A 527 -2.52 -23.88 22.02
N LYS A 528 -2.23 -25.05 22.57
CA LYS A 528 -3.21 -25.84 23.34
C LYS A 528 -3.21 -25.45 24.80
N LEU A 529 -4.39 -25.39 25.39
CA LEU A 529 -4.56 -25.17 26.82
C LEU A 529 -4.27 -26.45 27.60
N LEU A 530 -3.66 -26.35 28.77
CA LEU A 530 -3.27 -27.45 29.63
C LEU A 530 -3.66 -27.19 31.08
N ASN A 531 -4.22 -28.18 31.76
CA ASN A 531 -4.36 -28.18 33.21
C ASN A 531 -3.19 -28.92 33.82
N TYR A 532 -2.11 -28.23 34.16
CA TYR A 532 -0.94 -28.86 34.76
C TYR A 532 -0.99 -28.76 36.30
N ASN A 533 -1.43 -29.84 36.96
CA ASN A 533 -1.55 -29.89 38.42
C ASN A 533 -2.33 -28.72 39.03
N GLY A 534 -3.40 -28.28 38.38
CA GLY A 534 -4.21 -27.13 38.83
C GLY A 534 -3.68 -25.76 38.35
N THR A 535 -2.56 -25.74 37.65
CA THR A 535 -2.08 -24.53 36.96
C THR A 535 -2.67 -24.48 35.56
N PRO A 536 -3.41 -23.42 35.20
CA PRO A 536 -3.90 -23.19 33.85
C PRO A 536 -2.76 -22.67 32.99
N GLU A 537 -2.31 -23.44 32.02
CA GLU A 537 -1.15 -23.07 31.23
C GLU A 537 -1.27 -23.37 29.74
N MET A 538 -0.42 -22.73 28.96
CA MET A 538 -0.03 -23.09 27.60
C MET A 538 1.44 -23.49 27.62
N LYS A 539 1.71 -24.70 27.14
CA LYS A 539 3.07 -25.22 27.07
C LYS A 539 3.55 -25.25 25.64
N TRP A 540 4.72 -24.58 25.38
CA TRP A 540 5.34 -24.54 24.07
C TRP A 540 4.48 -23.88 22.99
N GLY A 541 3.59 -22.94 23.38
CA GLY A 541 2.84 -22.10 22.45
C GLY A 541 3.74 -21.10 21.75
N GLN A 542 3.25 -20.52 20.65
CA GLN A 542 3.90 -19.39 19.99
C GLN A 542 3.50 -18.11 20.70
N THR A 543 4.46 -17.20 20.86
CA THR A 543 4.23 -15.87 21.44
C THR A 543 4.53 -14.79 20.40
N GLU A 544 3.66 -13.82 20.28
CA GLU A 544 3.88 -12.61 19.48
C GLU A 544 3.66 -11.39 20.39
N VAL A 545 4.57 -10.41 20.34
CA VAL A 545 4.37 -9.13 21.04
C VAL A 545 3.51 -8.24 20.16
N LEU A 546 2.30 -7.95 20.61
CA LEU A 546 1.32 -7.10 19.92
C LEU A 546 1.58 -5.62 20.19
N ILE A 547 1.80 -5.28 21.47
CA ILE A 547 2.16 -3.95 21.94
C ILE A 547 3.34 -4.11 22.89
N PRO A 548 4.53 -3.61 22.55
CA PRO A 548 5.65 -3.61 23.47
C PRO A 548 5.31 -2.75 24.69
N ALA A 549 5.75 -3.18 25.86
CA ALA A 549 5.76 -2.33 27.02
C ALA A 549 6.53 -1.05 26.65
N ILE A 550 5.89 0.08 26.86
CA ILE A 550 6.64 1.32 26.82
C ILE A 550 7.63 1.18 27.97
N GLU A 551 8.90 0.93 27.67
CA GLU A 551 9.93 1.21 28.65
C GLU A 551 9.78 2.69 29.01
N THR A 552 9.06 2.95 30.07
CA THR A 552 9.31 4.14 30.85
C THR A 552 10.69 3.88 31.45
N ALA A 553 11.74 4.09 30.69
CA ALA A 553 13.00 4.54 31.28
C ALA A 553 12.67 5.88 31.94
N VAL A 554 12.07 5.80 33.11
CA VAL A 554 12.26 6.78 34.13
C VAL A 554 13.66 6.46 34.69
N GLU A 555 14.72 6.75 33.91
CA GLU A 555 15.90 7.30 34.53
C GLU A 555 15.40 8.45 35.40
N GLU A 556 15.75 8.47 36.68
CA GLU A 556 15.46 9.57 37.57
C GLU A 556 15.68 10.87 36.80
N ILE A 557 14.57 11.59 36.55
CA ILE A 557 14.60 12.88 35.92
C ILE A 557 15.44 13.74 36.81
N GLY A 558 16.70 13.93 36.48
CA GLY A 558 17.48 15.05 36.97
C GLY A 558 16.59 16.25 36.70
N VAL A 559 16.26 16.99 37.74
CA VAL A 559 15.33 18.12 37.66
C VAL A 559 15.87 19.06 36.58
N LEU A 560 15.24 19.01 35.37
CA LEU A 560 15.57 19.97 34.32
C LEU A 560 15.22 21.34 34.91
N ASP A 561 16.17 22.24 34.96
CA ASP A 561 15.86 23.63 35.31
C ASP A 561 15.08 24.25 34.14
N TRP A 562 13.76 24.25 34.30
CA TRP A 562 12.79 24.74 33.30
C TRP A 562 12.95 26.23 32.99
N ASN A 563 13.77 26.95 33.73
CA ASN A 563 14.09 28.35 33.55
C ASN A 563 15.44 28.58 32.84
N ALA A 564 16.11 27.51 32.40
CA ALA A 564 17.31 27.62 31.60
C ALA A 564 16.98 28.29 30.24
N GLU A 565 17.77 29.28 29.86
CA GLU A 565 17.58 30.07 28.65
C GLU A 565 17.76 29.25 27.34
N ASP A 566 18.17 27.98 27.44
CA ASP A 566 18.53 27.10 26.33
C ASP A 566 17.58 25.93 26.11
N VAL A 567 16.36 25.94 26.67
CA VAL A 567 15.37 24.89 26.45
C VAL A 567 14.62 25.11 25.15
N GLU A 568 14.87 24.25 24.16
CA GLU A 568 14.15 24.22 22.90
C GLU A 568 12.97 23.25 22.97
N ILE A 569 11.82 23.62 22.38
CA ILE A 569 10.59 22.83 22.36
C ILE A 569 10.33 22.35 20.94
N TYR A 570 10.09 21.06 20.78
CA TYR A 570 9.76 20.44 19.49
C TYR A 570 8.43 19.70 19.56
N SER A 571 7.68 19.68 18.46
CA SER A 571 6.58 18.74 18.30
C SER A 571 7.11 17.30 18.24
N VAL A 572 6.24 16.31 18.40
CA VAL A 572 6.60 14.89 18.22
C VAL A 572 7.07 14.57 16.79
N THR A 573 6.77 15.44 15.82
CA THR A 573 7.25 15.32 14.43
C THR A 573 8.59 16.01 14.19
N GLY A 574 9.23 16.54 15.24
CA GLY A 574 10.53 17.22 15.17
C GLY A 574 10.46 18.68 14.72
N LEU A 575 9.27 19.29 14.63
CA LEU A 575 9.12 20.69 14.30
C LEU A 575 9.45 21.55 15.53
N HIS A 576 10.40 22.49 15.41
CA HIS A 576 10.73 23.44 16.46
C HIS A 576 9.56 24.41 16.71
N MET A 577 9.14 24.54 17.95
CA MET A 577 8.00 25.35 18.38
C MET A 577 8.51 26.72 18.86
N SER A 578 8.21 27.77 18.09
CA SER A 578 8.58 29.15 18.43
C SER A 578 7.58 29.82 19.41
N VAL A 579 6.97 29.04 20.30
CA VAL A 579 5.96 29.53 21.27
C VAL A 579 6.44 29.24 22.68
N SER A 580 6.11 30.13 23.62
CA SER A 580 6.41 29.90 25.04
C SER A 580 5.56 28.73 25.57
N ARG A 581 6.09 28.04 26.57
CA ARG A 581 5.44 26.87 27.21
C ARG A 581 3.98 27.12 27.62
N GLU A 582 3.67 28.32 28.09
CA GLU A 582 2.34 28.72 28.58
C GLU A 582 1.30 28.84 27.45
N ASN A 583 1.77 28.94 26.21
CA ASN A 583 0.93 29.08 25.01
C ASN A 583 0.94 27.83 24.12
N LEU A 584 1.48 26.70 24.61
CA LEU A 584 1.46 25.45 23.85
C LEU A 584 0.05 24.87 23.86
N PRO A 585 -0.48 24.45 22.69
CA PRO A 585 -1.70 23.67 22.61
C PRO A 585 -1.60 22.35 23.41
N GLN A 586 -2.74 21.78 23.77
CA GLN A 586 -2.80 20.46 24.36
C GLN A 586 -2.10 19.44 23.45
N GLY A 587 -1.16 18.67 23.97
CA GLY A 587 -0.39 17.73 23.14
C GLY A 587 0.86 17.19 23.82
N ILE A 588 1.64 16.43 23.03
CA ILE A 588 2.93 15.88 23.45
C ILE A 588 4.04 16.63 22.75
N TYR A 589 5.06 17.03 23.50
CA TYR A 589 6.21 17.80 23.03
C TYR A 589 7.52 17.16 23.49
N ILE A 590 8.58 17.45 22.74
CA ILE A 590 9.96 17.07 23.07
C ILE A 590 10.68 18.34 23.49
N LEU A 591 11.24 18.33 24.66
CA LEU A 591 12.09 19.39 25.18
C LEU A 591 13.55 19.00 25.02
N ARG A 592 14.37 19.91 24.55
CA ARG A 592 15.82 19.71 24.41
C ARG A 592 16.57 20.81 25.14
N SER A 593 17.55 20.44 25.98
CA SER A 593 18.51 21.34 26.58
C SER A 593 19.89 20.71 26.44
N GLY A 594 20.75 21.29 25.62
CA GLY A 594 22.05 20.71 25.27
C GLY A 594 21.92 19.32 24.61
N GLU A 595 22.52 18.29 25.20
CA GLU A 595 22.44 16.90 24.74
C GLU A 595 21.28 16.11 25.40
N GLN A 596 20.55 16.70 26.32
CA GLN A 596 19.44 16.04 27.03
C GLN A 596 18.12 16.31 26.33
N THR A 597 17.27 15.26 26.28
CA THR A 597 15.96 15.32 25.64
C THR A 597 14.89 14.76 26.58
N HIS A 598 13.80 15.50 26.77
CA HIS A 598 12.70 15.13 27.66
C HIS A 598 11.35 15.21 26.97
N LYS A 599 10.40 14.35 27.36
CA LYS A 599 9.01 14.37 26.87
C LYS A 599 8.14 15.20 27.81
N MET A 600 7.37 16.14 27.26
CA MET A 600 6.38 16.93 27.98
C MET A 600 4.97 16.64 27.48
N ILE A 601 4.00 16.56 28.39
CA ILE A 601 2.58 16.45 28.05
C ILE A 601 1.88 17.71 28.54
N VAL A 602 1.30 18.49 27.63
CA VAL A 602 0.41 19.61 27.92
C VAL A 602 -1.02 19.10 27.93
N ARG A 603 -1.71 19.21 29.08
CA ARG A 603 -3.08 18.72 29.29
C ARG A 603 -4.10 19.83 29.18
#